data_69254dcd34938136c7ba7765f40c0497
#
_entry.id   69254dcd34938136c7ba7765f40c0497
#
_cell.length_a   1.000
_cell.length_b   1.000
_cell.length_c   1.000
_cell.angle_alpha   90.00
_cell.angle_beta   90.00
_cell.angle_gamma   90.00
#
_symmetry.space_group_name_H-M   'P 1'
#
loop_
_entity.id
_entity.type
_entity.pdbx_description
1 polymer ?
#
loop_
_entity_poly.entity_id
_entity_poly.type
_entity_poly.pdbx_seq_one_letter_code
_entity_poly.pdbx_strand_id
1 'polypeptide(L)' 'METPLQQKRLIMSWDSVVGENIAAYCGDKFIKNQTLYVKIENAALRADLTMSRATLVHRLNEQVGAQVIADIRFY' A
#
# COMPACT_ATOMS: atom_id res chain seq x y z
N MET A 1 -5.96 -11.52 14.01
CA MET A 1 -5.06 -10.43 14.45
C MET A 1 -3.84 -10.37 13.56
N GLU A 2 -3.50 -9.17 13.12
CA GLU A 2 -2.34 -8.98 12.26
C GLU A 2 -1.06 -9.07 13.06
N THR A 3 -0.03 -9.66 12.45
CA THR A 3 1.28 -9.75 13.07
C THR A 3 2.22 -8.74 12.41
N PRO A 4 3.27 -8.29 13.11
CA PRO A 4 4.27 -7.42 12.50
C PRO A 4 4.87 -8.03 11.22
N LEU A 5 5.00 -9.35 11.17
CA LEU A 5 5.51 -10.04 10.00
C LEU A 5 4.57 -9.87 8.80
N GLN A 6 3.27 -10.01 9.01
CA GLN A 6 2.29 -9.83 7.94
C GLN A 6 2.29 -8.39 7.42
N GLN A 7 2.40 -7.41 8.33
CA GLN A 7 2.49 -6.02 7.94
C GLN A 7 3.74 -5.74 7.11
N LYS A 8 4.87 -6.29 7.52
CA LYS A 8 6.12 -6.13 6.79
C LYS A 8 6.02 -6.76 5.39
N ARG A 9 5.44 -7.95 5.30
CA ARG A 9 5.27 -8.62 4.00
C ARG A 9 4.37 -7.82 3.08
N LEU A 10 3.33 -7.21 3.61
CA LEU A 10 2.43 -6.36 2.82
C LEU A 10 3.17 -5.15 2.27
N ILE A 11 3.96 -4.48 3.11
CA ILE A 11 4.74 -3.32 2.68
C ILE A 11 5.74 -3.73 1.60
N MET A 12 6.38 -4.88 1.74
CA MET A 12 7.33 -5.39 0.76
C MET A 12 6.66 -5.79 -0.55
N SER A 13 5.38 -6.15 -0.50
CA SER A 13 4.62 -6.50 -1.70
C SER A 13 4.18 -5.28 -2.51
N TRP A 14 4.30 -4.09 -1.95
CA TRP A 14 3.85 -2.86 -2.61
C TRP A 14 4.46 -2.69 -3.99
N ASP A 15 5.78 -2.87 -4.10
CA ASP A 15 6.49 -2.68 -5.36
C ASP A 15 6.00 -3.65 -6.44
N SER A 16 5.69 -4.88 -6.05
CA SER A 16 5.18 -5.88 -7.00
C SER A 16 3.77 -5.55 -7.47
N VAL A 17 2.95 -5.00 -6.57
CA VAL A 17 1.55 -4.71 -6.88
C VAL A 17 1.42 -3.49 -7.79
N VAL A 18 2.18 -2.44 -7.52
CA VAL A 18 2.08 -1.18 -8.29
C VAL A 18 3.05 -1.12 -9.46
N GLY A 19 4.12 -1.93 -9.45
CA GLY A 19 5.14 -1.90 -10.49
C GLY A 19 6.29 -0.98 -10.15
N GLU A 20 7.45 -1.24 -10.77
CA GLU A 20 8.67 -0.51 -10.47
C GLU A 20 8.59 0.98 -10.74
N ASN A 21 7.89 1.36 -11.82
CA ASN A 21 7.79 2.77 -12.21
C ASN A 21 7.08 3.59 -11.14
N ILE A 22 5.97 3.07 -10.64
CA ILE A 22 5.21 3.75 -9.60
C ILE A 22 5.92 3.66 -8.26
N ALA A 23 6.51 2.51 -7.97
CA ALA A 23 7.24 2.31 -6.72
C ALA A 23 8.39 3.29 -6.56
N ALA A 24 9.01 3.71 -7.66
CA ALA A 24 10.10 4.68 -7.62
C ALA A 24 9.66 6.06 -7.09
N TYR A 25 8.38 6.39 -7.21
CA TYR A 25 7.84 7.65 -6.69
C TYR A 25 7.31 7.54 -5.26
N CYS A 26 7.32 6.33 -4.70
CA CYS A 26 6.81 6.09 -3.36
C CYS A 26 7.95 6.20 -2.34
N GLY A 27 7.70 6.96 -1.29
CA GLY A 27 8.66 7.09 -0.18
C GLY A 27 8.31 6.17 0.97
N ASP A 28 8.28 6.73 2.17
CA ASP A 28 8.02 5.96 3.38
C ASP A 28 6.64 5.30 3.36
N LYS A 29 6.60 4.09 3.88
CA LYS A 29 5.37 3.32 4.01
C LYS A 29 5.26 2.79 5.42
N PHE A 30 4.09 2.89 6.02
CA PHE A 30 3.84 2.31 7.33
C PHE A 30 2.35 1.96 7.46
N ILE A 31 2.05 1.09 8.42
CA ILE A 31 0.67 0.66 8.69
C ILE A 31 0.28 1.11 10.08
N LYS A 32 -0.88 1.74 10.18
CA LYS A 32 -1.45 2.16 11.46
C LYS A 32 -2.97 2.01 11.39
N ASN A 33 -3.55 1.35 12.38
CA ASN A 33 -5.00 1.13 12.46
C ASN A 33 -5.56 0.53 11.18
N GLN A 34 -4.89 -0.52 10.67
CA GLN A 34 -5.29 -1.24 9.46
C GLN A 34 -5.32 -0.35 8.22
N THR A 35 -4.58 0.74 8.24
CA THR A 35 -4.45 1.63 7.09
C THR A 35 -2.98 1.71 6.69
N LEU A 36 -2.71 1.49 5.41
CA LEU A 36 -1.37 1.66 4.86
C LEU A 36 -1.18 3.12 4.46
N TYR A 37 -0.15 3.75 5.00
CA TYR A 37 0.23 5.12 4.65
C TYR A 37 1.42 5.08 3.71
N VAL A 38 1.29 5.73 2.56
CA VAL A 38 2.34 5.77 1.54
C VAL A 38 2.62 7.21 1.18
N LYS A 39 3.88 7.62 1.31
CA LYS A 39 4.28 8.97 0.95
C LYS A 39 4.50 9.08 -0.56
N ILE A 40 3.80 10.01 -1.20
CA ILE A 40 3.95 10.27 -2.62
C ILE A 40 4.01 11.79 -2.83
N GLU A 41 5.13 12.26 -3.35
CA GLU A 41 5.34 13.69 -3.54
C GLU A 41 4.66 14.22 -4.79
N ASN A 42 4.49 13.38 -5.82
CA ASN A 42 3.83 13.78 -7.06
C ASN A 42 2.33 13.81 -6.85
N ALA A 43 1.73 15.01 -6.91
CA ALA A 43 0.31 15.21 -6.64
C ALA A 43 -0.60 14.50 -7.65
N ALA A 44 -0.22 14.50 -8.92
CA ALA A 44 -1.01 13.83 -9.96
C ALA A 44 -1.03 12.32 -9.75
N LEU A 45 0.12 11.73 -9.44
CA LEU A 45 0.21 10.30 -9.16
C LEU A 45 -0.57 9.94 -7.89
N ARG A 46 -0.48 10.80 -6.87
CA ARG A 46 -1.21 10.58 -5.62
C ARG A 46 -2.72 10.53 -5.87
N ALA A 47 -3.23 11.44 -6.71
CA ALA A 47 -4.65 11.46 -7.06
C ALA A 47 -5.05 10.19 -7.80
N ASP A 48 -4.24 9.77 -8.77
CA ASP A 48 -4.51 8.56 -9.55
C ASP A 48 -4.57 7.32 -8.67
N LEU A 49 -3.59 7.16 -7.78
CA LEU A 49 -3.54 6.00 -6.90
C LEU A 49 -4.69 6.01 -5.88
N THR A 50 -5.09 7.18 -5.43
CA THR A 50 -6.23 7.30 -4.52
C THR A 50 -7.51 6.77 -5.16
N MET A 51 -7.68 6.98 -6.46
CA MET A 51 -8.84 6.46 -7.20
C MET A 51 -8.83 4.93 -7.31
N SER A 52 -7.65 4.32 -7.24
CA SER A 52 -7.50 2.85 -7.32
C SER A 52 -7.35 2.21 -5.94
N ARG A 53 -7.62 2.96 -4.89
CA ARG A 53 -7.35 2.56 -3.52
C ARG A 53 -7.95 1.21 -3.14
N ALA A 54 -9.23 1.01 -3.44
CA ALA A 54 -9.91 -0.24 -3.09
C ALA A 54 -9.28 -1.45 -3.78
N THR A 55 -8.94 -1.31 -5.05
CA THR A 55 -8.29 -2.38 -5.82
C THR A 55 -6.93 -2.71 -5.23
N LEU A 56 -6.17 -1.69 -4.84
CA LEU A 56 -4.84 -1.89 -4.26
C LEU A 56 -4.93 -2.58 -2.90
N VAL A 57 -5.90 -2.21 -2.08
CA VAL A 57 -6.13 -2.89 -0.80
C VAL A 57 -6.36 -4.38 -1.03
N HIS A 58 -7.23 -4.71 -1.97
CA HIS A 58 -7.56 -6.10 -2.27
C HIS A 58 -6.32 -6.87 -2.74
N ARG A 59 -5.57 -6.31 -3.67
CA ARG A 59 -4.37 -6.96 -4.21
C ARG A 59 -3.30 -7.18 -3.15
N LEU A 60 -3.08 -6.19 -2.30
CA LEU A 60 -2.08 -6.30 -1.24
C LEU A 60 -2.45 -7.38 -0.24
N ASN A 61 -3.71 -7.42 0.18
CA ASN A 61 -4.17 -8.46 1.10
C ASN A 61 -4.06 -9.84 0.47
N GLU A 62 -4.35 -9.97 -0.81
CA GLU A 62 -4.19 -11.24 -1.52
C GLU A 62 -2.73 -11.71 -1.55
N GLN A 63 -1.80 -10.79 -1.75
CA GLN A 63 -0.38 -11.14 -1.79
C GLN A 63 0.10 -11.73 -0.46
N VAL A 64 -0.43 -11.21 0.64
CA VAL A 64 -0.07 -11.69 1.97
C VAL A 64 -0.88 -12.94 2.36
N GLY A 65 -2.05 -13.10 1.77
CA GLY A 65 -2.95 -14.21 2.10
C GLY A 65 -3.75 -13.95 3.36
N ALA A 66 -3.88 -12.69 3.77
CA ALA A 66 -4.63 -12.32 4.97
C ALA A 66 -5.13 -10.90 4.83
N GLN A 67 -6.20 -10.56 5.53
CA GLN A 67 -6.72 -9.21 5.54
C GLN A 67 -5.95 -8.37 6.55
N VAL A 68 -4.89 -7.75 6.10
CA VAL A 68 -3.98 -6.97 6.95
C VAL A 68 -4.40 -5.51 7.01
N ILE A 69 -4.86 -4.95 5.88
CA ILE A 69 -5.29 -3.55 5.80
C ILE A 69 -6.71 -3.45 5.29
N ALA A 70 -7.39 -2.38 5.70
CA ALA A 70 -8.74 -2.06 5.23
C ALA A 70 -8.75 -0.85 4.30
N ASP A 71 -7.70 -0.04 4.31
CA ASP A 71 -7.63 1.20 3.51
C ASP A 71 -6.18 1.57 3.25
N ILE A 72 -5.99 2.49 2.31
CA ILE A 72 -4.69 3.08 2.00
C ILE A 72 -4.85 4.59 1.97
N ARG A 73 -3.88 5.29 2.54
CA ARG A 73 -3.80 6.75 2.51
C ARG A 73 -2.50 7.17 1.87
N PHE A 74 -2.57 8.10 0.93
CA PHE A 74 -1.40 8.69 0.30
C PHE A 74 -1.20 10.11 0.82
N TYR A 75 0.03 10.45 1.17
CA TYR A 75 0.30 11.76 1.75
C TYR A 75 1.61 12.34 1.24
#